data_9cec3fa714f2d8ac23d89dc7849bb158
#
_entry.id   9cec3fa714f2d8ac23d89dc7849bb158
#
_cell.length_a   1.000
_cell.length_b   1.000
_cell.length_c   1.000
_cell.angle_alpha   90.00
_cell.angle_beta   90.00
_cell.angle_gamma   90.00
#
_symmetry.space_group_name_H-M   'P 1'
#
loop_
_entity.id
_entity.type
_entity.pdbx_description
1 polymer ?
#
loop_
_entity_poly.entity_id
_entity_poly.type
_entity_poly.pdbx_seq_one_letter_code
_entity_poly.pdbx_strand_id
1 'polypeptide(L)'
;EIGVRLVGSEMCIRDSYVVVVDAIGDPKKIATGAAKPTKDMRKLMMADYCTRFVTSTPYFKDGFSYQTGVGGASIASTISLAKIMKERGIRMRFGVGGLTKPMCDLLDNNQVDVLLDTQDFDLDAVESVKDIRHFRISAGEYADPFNKGAVVNKLDFVILAALEVDVNFNCNVVVGSDGVITGAQGGHPDTAAGAKCTIVLTPLLQGRIPAICTEVTTVTTPGESVDVVITEYGVAVNPLRKDLLEAVKNSGLPLKTIEELRDLAYRIAGEPEKVEFGERVVGIIESRDGTIMDVVRQIKPFRFKEEKNILPEPVHK
;
A
#
# COMPACT_ATOMS: atom_id res chain seq x y z
N GLU A 1 34.89 -13.25 -1.85
CA GLU A 1 34.72 -12.35 -0.71
C GLU A 1 33.25 -12.03 -0.58
N ILE A 2 32.65 -12.46 0.54
CA ILE A 2 31.32 -11.99 0.92
C ILE A 2 31.55 -10.57 1.41
N GLY A 3 31.19 -9.59 0.60
CA GLY A 3 31.24 -8.20 1.03
C GLY A 3 30.37 -8.00 2.25
N VAL A 4 30.84 -7.22 3.21
CA VAL A 4 30.25 -6.99 4.56
C VAL A 4 28.78 -6.50 4.54
N ARG A 5 28.17 -6.35 3.37
CA ARG A 5 26.79 -5.87 3.16
C ARG A 5 25.97 -6.69 2.15
N LEU A 6 26.41 -7.90 1.81
CA LEU A 6 25.80 -8.67 0.70
C LEU A 6 24.57 -9.48 1.11
N VAL A 7 24.31 -9.64 2.39
CA VAL A 7 23.19 -10.44 2.88
C VAL A 7 22.34 -9.57 3.82
N GLY A 8 21.67 -8.58 3.26
CA GLY A 8 20.84 -7.69 4.03
C GLY A 8 21.57 -7.08 5.24
N SER A 9 20.84 -6.74 6.28
CA SER A 9 21.37 -6.29 7.58
C SER A 9 21.68 -7.45 8.53
N GLU A 10 21.39 -8.70 8.14
CA GLU A 10 21.64 -9.89 8.96
C GLU A 10 23.03 -10.47 8.70
N MET A 11 23.63 -11.01 9.74
CA MET A 11 24.95 -11.65 9.62
C MET A 11 24.84 -12.99 8.92
N CYS A 12 25.81 -13.34 8.08
CA CYS A 12 25.90 -14.60 7.32
C CYS A 12 25.66 -15.86 8.16
N ILE A 13 25.91 -15.81 9.45
CA ILE A 13 25.72 -16.94 10.38
C ILE A 13 24.25 -17.40 10.44
N ARG A 14 23.29 -16.60 9.96
CA ARG A 14 21.88 -16.95 9.90
C ARG A 14 21.45 -17.53 8.56
N ASP A 15 22.33 -17.47 7.55
CA ASP A 15 22.01 -18.01 6.23
C ASP A 15 21.98 -19.54 6.28
N SER A 16 20.96 -20.14 5.68
CA SER A 16 20.85 -21.60 5.58
C SER A 16 21.72 -22.15 4.46
N TYR A 17 21.85 -21.41 3.36
CA TYR A 17 22.61 -21.80 2.18
C TYR A 17 23.28 -20.58 1.56
N VAL A 18 24.56 -20.74 1.17
CA VAL A 18 25.33 -19.73 0.45
C VAL A 18 25.79 -20.33 -0.87
N VAL A 19 25.41 -19.72 -1.98
CA VAL A 19 25.79 -20.13 -3.33
C VAL A 19 26.63 -19.04 -3.97
N VAL A 20 27.82 -19.36 -4.38
CA VAL A 20 28.71 -18.44 -5.11
C VAL A 20 28.38 -18.52 -6.60
N VAL A 21 28.08 -17.39 -7.20
CA VAL A 21 27.76 -17.26 -8.62
C VAL A 21 28.54 -16.10 -9.25
N ASP A 22 28.75 -16.14 -10.56
CA ASP A 22 29.48 -15.09 -11.27
C ASP A 22 28.66 -13.78 -11.34
N ALA A 23 27.34 -13.90 -11.42
CA ALA A 23 26.41 -12.76 -11.40
C ALA A 23 25.07 -13.17 -10.79
N ILE A 24 24.48 -12.27 -9.98
CA ILE A 24 23.16 -12.47 -9.36
C ILE A 24 22.01 -11.88 -10.18
N GLY A 25 22.31 -11.20 -11.27
CA GLY A 25 21.34 -10.61 -12.18
C GLY A 25 21.85 -9.36 -12.88
N ASP A 26 20.96 -8.72 -13.61
CA ASP A 26 21.25 -7.45 -14.30
C ASP A 26 20.64 -6.29 -13.49
N PRO A 27 21.43 -5.43 -12.81
CA PRO A 27 20.92 -4.33 -12.00
C PRO A 27 20.14 -3.29 -12.81
N LYS A 28 20.37 -3.20 -14.12
CA LYS A 28 19.60 -2.29 -15.00
C LYS A 28 18.12 -2.66 -15.11
N LYS A 29 17.75 -3.89 -14.75
CA LYS A 29 16.37 -4.36 -14.72
C LYS A 29 15.61 -4.04 -13.43
N ILE A 30 16.29 -3.49 -12.41
CA ILE A 30 15.67 -3.08 -11.15
C ILE A 30 14.73 -1.88 -11.38
N ALA A 31 15.06 -0.99 -12.31
CA ALA A 31 14.22 0.16 -12.62
C ALA A 31 12.87 -0.30 -13.18
N THR A 32 11.80 -0.05 -12.45
CA THR A 32 10.45 -0.44 -12.84
C THR A 32 9.61 0.76 -13.28
N GLY A 33 8.65 0.51 -14.18
CA GLY A 33 7.68 1.52 -14.58
C GLY A 33 6.71 1.92 -13.46
N ALA A 34 6.59 1.12 -12.39
CA ALA A 34 5.69 1.37 -11.28
C ALA A 34 6.14 2.54 -10.39
N ALA A 35 7.44 2.74 -10.25
CA ALA A 35 8.03 3.79 -9.41
C ALA A 35 8.07 5.18 -10.07
N LYS A 36 7.22 5.47 -11.05
CA LYS A 36 7.18 6.77 -11.75
C LYS A 36 6.07 7.67 -11.21
N PRO A 37 6.31 9.01 -11.15
CA PRO A 37 5.24 9.97 -10.88
C PRO A 37 4.09 9.79 -11.86
N THR A 38 2.88 9.80 -11.35
CA THR A 38 1.67 9.62 -12.17
C THR A 38 1.32 10.89 -12.94
N LYS A 39 0.68 10.71 -14.12
CA LYS A 39 -0.04 11.77 -14.85
C LYS A 39 -1.56 11.55 -14.83
N ASP A 40 -2.03 10.46 -14.22
CA ASP A 40 -3.46 10.17 -14.07
C ASP A 40 -4.08 11.17 -13.08
N MET A 41 -5.05 11.96 -13.55
CA MET A 41 -5.73 13.00 -12.77
C MET A 41 -6.38 12.44 -11.51
N ARG A 42 -6.94 11.23 -11.55
CA ARG A 42 -7.56 10.57 -10.39
C ARG A 42 -6.52 10.33 -9.30
N LYS A 43 -5.37 9.81 -9.69
CA LYS A 43 -4.25 9.56 -8.76
C LYS A 43 -3.66 10.87 -8.21
N LEU A 44 -3.64 11.93 -9.01
CA LEU A 44 -3.21 13.26 -8.56
C LEU A 44 -4.21 13.86 -7.56
N MET A 45 -5.52 13.66 -7.76
CA MET A 45 -6.55 14.08 -6.80
C MET A 45 -6.40 13.31 -5.47
N MET A 46 -6.23 11.99 -5.52
CA MET A 46 -5.97 11.19 -4.31
C MET A 46 -4.69 11.68 -3.59
N ALA A 47 -3.64 12.02 -4.34
CA ALA A 47 -2.40 12.54 -3.77
C ALA A 47 -2.60 13.91 -3.09
N ASP A 48 -3.40 14.80 -3.68
CA ASP A 48 -3.78 16.08 -3.06
C ASP A 48 -4.55 15.85 -1.76
N TYR A 49 -5.58 15.00 -1.80
CA TYR A 49 -6.37 14.69 -0.60
C TYR A 49 -5.51 14.06 0.50
N CYS A 50 -4.62 13.13 0.14
CA CYS A 50 -3.68 12.52 1.08
C CYS A 50 -2.76 13.57 1.72
N THR A 51 -2.15 14.42 0.91
CA THR A 51 -1.25 15.46 1.40
C THR A 51 -1.98 16.44 2.33
N ARG A 52 -3.18 16.89 1.95
CA ARG A 52 -4.02 17.77 2.78
C ARG A 52 -4.47 17.07 4.05
N PHE A 53 -4.81 15.79 3.98
CA PHE A 53 -5.16 15.00 5.16
C PHE A 53 -3.99 14.94 6.13
N VAL A 54 -2.82 14.46 5.69
CA VAL A 54 -1.60 14.36 6.51
C VAL A 54 -1.28 15.68 7.18
N THR A 55 -1.27 16.78 6.43
CA THR A 55 -0.89 18.12 6.92
C THR A 55 -1.94 18.78 7.83
N SER A 56 -3.14 18.22 7.92
CA SER A 56 -4.21 18.65 8.85
C SER A 56 -4.21 17.89 10.16
N THR A 57 -3.42 16.80 10.28
CA THR A 57 -3.37 15.99 11.51
C THR A 57 -2.35 16.53 12.52
N PRO A 58 -2.51 16.25 13.82
CA PRO A 58 -1.53 16.65 14.84
C PRO A 58 -0.21 15.86 14.74
N TYR A 59 -0.17 14.81 13.95
CA TYR A 59 1.03 13.98 13.73
C TYR A 59 2.01 14.62 12.75
N PHE A 60 1.54 15.54 11.88
CA PHE A 60 2.37 16.29 10.95
C PHE A 60 3.09 17.43 11.67
N LYS A 61 4.20 17.11 12.26
CA LYS A 61 5.06 18.04 13.00
C LYS A 61 6.54 17.72 12.76
N ASP A 62 7.44 18.62 13.13
CA ASP A 62 8.87 18.36 13.03
C ASP A 62 9.26 17.05 13.75
N GLY A 63 10.07 16.24 13.10
CA GLY A 63 10.48 14.93 13.57
C GLY A 63 9.43 13.81 13.37
N PHE A 64 8.40 13.98 12.54
CA PHE A 64 7.50 12.87 12.19
C PHE A 64 8.21 11.80 11.35
N SER A 65 7.63 10.63 11.26
CA SER A 65 8.15 9.51 10.47
C SER A 65 7.13 9.05 9.43
N TYR A 66 7.63 8.52 8.32
CA TYR A 66 6.83 8.31 7.14
C TYR A 66 7.24 7.06 6.36
N GLN A 67 6.24 6.35 5.87
CA GLN A 67 6.38 5.29 4.88
C GLN A 67 5.41 5.51 3.75
N THR A 68 5.85 5.23 2.53
CA THR A 68 5.02 5.32 1.33
C THR A 68 5.14 4.06 0.49
N GLY A 69 4.03 3.68 -0.15
CA GLY A 69 4.04 2.66 -1.19
C GLY A 69 4.62 3.18 -2.50
N VAL A 70 4.91 2.27 -3.43
CA VAL A 70 5.50 2.55 -4.76
C VAL A 70 4.46 2.94 -5.82
N GLY A 71 3.19 3.03 -5.46
CA GLY A 71 2.10 3.42 -6.36
C GLY A 71 2.19 4.89 -6.79
N GLY A 72 1.71 5.20 -8.00
CA GLY A 72 1.81 6.55 -8.55
C GLY A 72 1.15 7.64 -7.70
N ALA A 73 0.04 7.36 -7.00
CA ALA A 73 -0.60 8.29 -6.08
C ALA A 73 0.26 8.52 -4.82
N SER A 74 0.82 7.45 -4.25
CA SER A 74 1.71 7.51 -3.08
C SER A 74 2.96 8.32 -3.38
N ILE A 75 3.59 8.10 -4.53
CA ILE A 75 4.75 8.87 -5.01
C ILE A 75 4.38 10.35 -5.16
N ALA A 76 3.24 10.66 -5.79
CA ALA A 76 2.78 12.04 -5.96
C ALA A 76 2.49 12.72 -4.62
N SER A 77 1.93 11.99 -3.64
CA SER A 77 1.73 12.48 -2.26
C SER A 77 3.06 12.84 -1.60
N THR A 78 4.07 11.98 -1.73
CA THR A 78 5.41 12.22 -1.17
C THR A 78 6.05 13.47 -1.75
N ILE A 79 5.97 13.65 -3.08
CA ILE A 79 6.50 14.84 -3.76
C ILE A 79 5.76 16.13 -3.29
N SER A 80 4.43 16.05 -3.14
CA SER A 80 3.63 17.18 -2.66
C SER A 80 3.93 17.50 -1.20
N LEU A 81 4.08 16.47 -0.36
CA LEU A 81 4.44 16.62 1.05
C LEU A 81 5.81 17.26 1.23
N ALA A 82 6.80 16.87 0.41
CA ALA A 82 8.15 17.46 0.42
C ALA A 82 8.12 18.99 0.24
N LYS A 83 7.25 19.50 -0.63
CA LYS A 83 7.10 20.96 -0.85
C LYS A 83 6.57 21.65 0.41
N ILE A 84 5.51 21.11 1.02
CA ILE A 84 4.92 21.68 2.24
C ILE A 84 5.90 21.60 3.42
N MET A 85 6.62 20.49 3.54
CA MET A 85 7.68 20.35 4.55
C MET A 85 8.73 21.46 4.42
N LYS A 86 9.21 21.71 3.19
CA LYS A 86 10.17 22.79 2.91
C LYS A 86 9.61 24.16 3.27
N GLU A 87 8.36 24.45 2.89
CA GLU A 87 7.68 25.72 3.18
C GLU A 87 7.50 25.96 4.68
N ARG A 88 7.21 24.89 5.44
CA ARG A 88 6.95 24.96 6.89
C ARG A 88 8.19 24.72 7.76
N GLY A 89 9.35 24.41 7.16
CA GLY A 89 10.57 24.07 7.90
C GLY A 89 10.45 22.78 8.71
N ILE A 90 9.63 21.84 8.27
CA ILE A 90 9.40 20.53 8.92
C ILE A 90 10.31 19.49 8.28
N ARG A 91 10.91 18.64 9.12
CA ARG A 91 11.75 17.52 8.68
C ARG A 91 11.21 16.19 9.23
N MET A 92 11.41 15.13 8.51
CA MET A 92 11.20 13.77 8.99
C MET A 92 12.40 13.31 9.81
N ARG A 93 12.18 12.62 10.91
CA ARG A 93 13.27 11.92 11.63
C ARG A 93 13.70 10.65 10.90
N PHE A 94 12.77 9.90 10.30
CA PHE A 94 13.10 8.80 9.41
C PHE A 94 12.02 8.55 8.37
N GLY A 95 12.46 8.06 7.20
CA GLY A 95 11.63 7.38 6.21
C GLY A 95 11.94 5.89 6.24
N VAL A 96 10.96 5.01 6.01
CA VAL A 96 11.16 3.56 6.10
C VAL A 96 10.37 2.80 5.02
N GLY A 97 10.80 1.58 4.75
CA GLY A 97 10.12 0.62 3.87
C GLY A 97 10.88 0.37 2.59
N GLY A 98 10.16 0.04 1.54
CA GLY A 98 10.72 -0.04 0.19
C GLY A 98 10.92 1.36 -0.38
N LEU A 99 12.15 1.71 -0.74
CA LEU A 99 12.53 3.06 -1.11
C LEU A 99 12.51 3.28 -2.61
N THR A 100 12.19 4.52 -2.97
CA THR A 100 12.18 5.03 -4.34
C THR A 100 12.84 6.40 -4.38
N LYS A 101 13.18 6.86 -5.58
CA LYS A 101 13.80 8.17 -5.80
C LYS A 101 13.21 9.31 -4.98
N PRO A 102 11.87 9.55 -4.88
CA PRO A 102 11.33 10.64 -4.08
C PRO A 102 11.70 10.60 -2.60
N MET A 103 11.90 9.43 -2.02
CA MET A 103 12.38 9.31 -0.64
C MET A 103 13.87 9.64 -0.54
N CYS A 104 14.66 9.23 -1.53
CA CYS A 104 16.09 9.58 -1.62
C CYS A 104 16.27 11.10 -1.83
N ASP A 105 15.43 11.71 -2.68
CA ASP A 105 15.42 13.17 -2.87
C ASP A 105 15.17 13.93 -1.55
N LEU A 106 14.35 13.39 -0.62
CA LEU A 106 14.18 13.98 0.72
C LEU A 106 15.48 13.94 1.54
N LEU A 107 16.24 12.84 1.43
CA LEU A 107 17.55 12.73 2.11
C LEU A 107 18.55 13.74 1.55
N ASP A 108 18.66 13.80 0.23
CA ASP A 108 19.57 14.72 -0.47
C ASP A 108 19.26 16.20 -0.15
N ASN A 109 17.96 16.52 0.00
CA ASN A 109 17.50 17.86 0.36
C ASN A 109 17.49 18.13 1.88
N ASN A 110 18.03 17.24 2.70
CA ASN A 110 18.02 17.32 4.16
C ASN A 110 16.61 17.48 4.78
N GLN A 111 15.60 16.89 4.16
CA GLN A 111 14.22 16.89 4.65
C GLN A 111 13.89 15.65 5.46
N VAL A 112 14.75 14.66 5.46
CA VAL A 112 14.70 13.47 6.34
C VAL A 112 16.08 13.27 6.96
N ASP A 113 16.12 12.85 8.23
CA ASP A 113 17.39 12.64 8.93
C ASP A 113 18.04 11.31 8.50
N VAL A 114 17.26 10.23 8.39
CA VAL A 114 17.73 8.91 7.95
C VAL A 114 16.69 8.17 7.13
N LEU A 115 17.16 7.29 6.24
CA LEU A 115 16.35 6.31 5.55
C LEU A 115 16.65 4.92 6.10
N LEU A 116 15.59 4.14 6.36
CA LEU A 116 15.64 2.76 6.84
C LEU A 116 15.04 1.86 5.76
N ASP A 117 15.90 1.25 4.98
CA ASP A 117 15.57 0.58 3.73
C ASP A 117 15.42 -0.93 3.92
N THR A 118 14.27 -1.45 3.52
CA THR A 118 14.01 -2.89 3.46
C THR A 118 14.14 -3.45 2.04
N GLN A 119 14.00 -2.59 1.04
CA GLN A 119 14.07 -2.98 -0.38
C GLN A 119 14.23 -1.76 -1.29
N ASP A 120 15.23 -1.79 -2.16
CA ASP A 120 15.42 -0.80 -3.22
C ASP A 120 14.49 -1.07 -4.41
N PHE A 121 13.62 -0.12 -4.77
CA PHE A 121 12.69 -0.27 -5.88
C PHE A 121 13.13 0.41 -7.18
N ASP A 122 14.16 1.24 -7.14
CA ASP A 122 14.75 1.86 -8.31
C ASP A 122 16.26 2.06 -8.15
N LEU A 123 16.94 2.42 -9.25
CA LEU A 123 18.38 2.60 -9.24
C LEU A 123 18.84 3.81 -8.43
N ASP A 124 18.00 4.82 -8.27
CA ASP A 124 18.30 5.97 -7.41
C ASP A 124 18.36 5.54 -5.94
N ALA A 125 17.47 4.63 -5.51
CA ALA A 125 17.51 4.06 -4.17
C ALA A 125 18.79 3.23 -3.96
N VAL A 126 19.16 2.38 -4.93
CA VAL A 126 20.42 1.60 -4.89
C VAL A 126 21.64 2.52 -4.76
N GLU A 127 21.69 3.62 -5.49
CA GLU A 127 22.79 4.58 -5.43
C GLU A 127 22.82 5.33 -4.10
N SER A 128 21.65 5.68 -3.56
CA SER A 128 21.48 6.37 -2.27
C SER A 128 22.06 5.62 -1.08
N VAL A 129 22.19 4.27 -1.17
CA VAL A 129 22.82 3.44 -0.10
C VAL A 129 24.26 3.86 0.21
N LYS A 130 24.92 4.62 -0.66
CA LYS A 130 26.25 5.16 -0.42
C LYS A 130 26.25 6.30 0.61
N ASP A 131 25.11 6.97 0.84
CA ASP A 131 24.98 7.97 1.91
C ASP A 131 24.96 7.26 3.28
N ILE A 132 25.75 7.76 4.21
CA ILE A 132 25.85 7.21 5.58
C ILE A 132 24.52 7.28 6.35
N ARG A 133 23.59 8.11 5.93
CA ARG A 133 22.24 8.25 6.52
C ARG A 133 21.22 7.27 5.93
N HIS A 134 21.60 6.45 4.95
CA HIS A 134 20.77 5.42 4.36
C HIS A 134 21.19 4.05 4.90
N PHE A 135 20.34 3.47 5.75
CA PHE A 135 20.60 2.20 6.42
C PHE A 135 19.73 1.10 5.84
N ARG A 136 20.32 -0.01 5.45
CA ARG A 136 19.60 -1.24 5.17
C ARG A 136 19.25 -1.93 6.47
N ILE A 137 17.98 -2.33 6.61
CA ILE A 137 17.47 -3.04 7.76
C ILE A 137 16.81 -4.35 7.33
N SER A 138 16.79 -5.33 8.22
CA SER A 138 16.09 -6.60 8.00
C SER A 138 14.57 -6.45 8.12
N ALA A 139 13.82 -7.43 7.61
CA ALA A 139 12.38 -7.50 7.84
C ALA A 139 12.04 -7.60 9.34
N GLY A 140 12.89 -8.24 10.13
CA GLY A 140 12.73 -8.34 11.59
C GLY A 140 12.92 -7.00 12.30
N GLU A 141 13.92 -6.20 11.89
CA GLU A 141 14.09 -4.83 12.40
C GLU A 141 12.96 -3.91 11.93
N TYR A 142 12.43 -4.15 10.74
CA TYR A 142 11.35 -3.37 10.16
C TYR A 142 10.03 -3.59 10.90
N ALA A 143 9.56 -4.85 11.03
CA ALA A 143 8.17 -5.12 11.34
C ALA A 143 7.88 -6.39 12.17
N ASP A 144 8.89 -7.09 12.70
CA ASP A 144 8.65 -8.28 13.53
C ASP A 144 7.84 -7.92 14.79
N PRO A 145 6.65 -8.52 15.02
CA PRO A 145 5.78 -8.22 16.15
C PRO A 145 6.43 -8.60 17.49
N PHE A 146 7.37 -9.56 17.49
CA PHE A 146 8.09 -9.99 18.70
C PHE A 146 9.32 -9.11 18.98
N ASN A 147 9.71 -8.26 18.04
CA ASN A 147 10.78 -7.28 18.22
C ASN A 147 10.22 -5.94 18.72
N LYS A 148 10.35 -5.68 20.03
CA LYS A 148 9.91 -4.40 20.62
C LYS A 148 10.56 -3.17 20.00
N GLY A 149 11.73 -3.34 19.38
CA GLY A 149 12.49 -2.32 18.67
C GLY A 149 12.09 -2.15 17.20
N ALA A 150 11.14 -2.93 16.69
CA ALA A 150 10.73 -2.84 15.29
C ALA A 150 10.32 -1.40 14.91
N VAL A 151 10.82 -0.95 13.76
CA VAL A 151 10.71 0.45 13.31
C VAL A 151 9.25 0.88 13.15
N VAL A 152 8.39 -0.02 12.68
CA VAL A 152 6.94 0.26 12.51
C VAL A 152 6.26 0.71 13.80
N ASN A 153 6.75 0.30 14.98
CA ASN A 153 6.21 0.73 16.27
C ASN A 153 6.48 2.23 16.58
N LYS A 154 7.27 2.90 15.75
CA LYS A 154 7.59 4.34 15.86
C LYS A 154 7.13 5.13 14.63
N LEU A 155 6.41 4.48 13.73
CA LEU A 155 5.94 5.09 12.50
C LEU A 155 4.72 5.99 12.76
N ASP A 156 4.77 7.23 12.28
CA ASP A 156 3.66 8.17 12.42
C ASP A 156 2.65 8.01 11.28
N PHE A 157 3.13 7.91 10.02
CA PHE A 157 2.27 7.73 8.85
C PHE A 157 2.72 6.58 7.97
N VAL A 158 1.78 5.78 7.52
CA VAL A 158 1.98 4.84 6.42
C VAL A 158 0.95 5.08 5.32
N ILE A 159 1.42 5.15 4.07
CA ILE A 159 0.59 5.27 2.88
C ILE A 159 0.63 3.94 2.14
N LEU A 160 -0.51 3.30 2.05
CA LEU A 160 -0.70 1.97 1.46
C LEU A 160 -1.64 2.05 0.27
N ALA A 161 -1.73 0.97 -0.50
CA ALA A 161 -2.70 0.81 -1.57
C ALA A 161 -3.44 -0.52 -1.39
N ALA A 162 -4.67 -0.61 -1.90
CA ALA A 162 -5.45 -1.85 -1.86
C ALA A 162 -6.10 -2.14 -3.21
N LEU A 163 -6.40 -3.41 -3.47
CA LEU A 163 -7.27 -3.84 -4.56
C LEU A 163 -8.72 -3.56 -4.22
N GLU A 164 -9.10 -3.90 -2.98
CA GLU A 164 -10.44 -3.72 -2.44
C GLU A 164 -10.36 -3.24 -0.99
N VAL A 165 -11.36 -2.46 -0.58
CA VAL A 165 -11.60 -2.10 0.81
C VAL A 165 -13.09 -2.25 1.08
N ASP A 166 -13.47 -2.90 2.19
CA ASP A 166 -14.87 -3.04 2.55
C ASP A 166 -15.37 -1.95 3.52
N VAL A 167 -16.67 -2.01 3.81
CA VAL A 167 -17.32 -1.06 4.72
C VAL A 167 -16.85 -1.16 6.17
N ASN A 168 -16.13 -2.20 6.52
CA ASN A 168 -15.46 -2.37 7.81
C ASN A 168 -13.99 -1.94 7.77
N PHE A 169 -13.54 -1.31 6.69
CA PHE A 169 -12.15 -0.91 6.43
C PHE A 169 -11.17 -2.07 6.26
N ASN A 170 -11.64 -3.32 6.18
CA ASN A 170 -10.74 -4.43 5.82
C ASN A 170 -10.19 -4.20 4.42
N CYS A 171 -8.89 -4.48 4.26
CA CYS A 171 -8.23 -4.36 2.96
C CYS A 171 -7.88 -5.73 2.38
N ASN A 172 -7.98 -5.82 1.06
CA ASN A 172 -7.50 -6.93 0.25
C ASN A 172 -6.46 -6.43 -0.76
N VAL A 173 -5.29 -7.07 -0.76
CA VAL A 173 -4.18 -6.77 -1.69
C VAL A 173 -3.73 -8.00 -2.48
N VAL A 174 -4.40 -9.14 -2.32
CA VAL A 174 -3.98 -10.45 -2.87
C VAL A 174 -4.91 -10.93 -3.97
N VAL A 175 -6.21 -11.03 -3.70
CA VAL A 175 -7.18 -11.64 -4.63
C VAL A 175 -8.23 -10.62 -5.02
N GLY A 176 -8.32 -10.28 -6.30
CA GLY A 176 -9.39 -9.41 -6.80
C GLY A 176 -10.77 -10.07 -6.70
N SER A 177 -11.85 -9.28 -6.82
CA SER A 177 -13.23 -9.75 -6.85
C SER A 177 -13.52 -10.68 -8.05
N ASP A 178 -12.63 -10.71 -9.04
CA ASP A 178 -12.61 -11.66 -10.16
C ASP A 178 -11.96 -13.01 -9.79
N GLY A 179 -11.47 -13.15 -8.54
CA GLY A 179 -10.79 -14.34 -8.02
C GLY A 179 -9.36 -14.54 -8.51
N VAL A 180 -8.78 -13.57 -9.19
CA VAL A 180 -7.40 -13.63 -9.68
C VAL A 180 -6.44 -13.16 -8.59
N ILE A 181 -5.40 -13.98 -8.31
CA ILE A 181 -4.31 -13.58 -7.42
C ILE A 181 -3.42 -12.61 -8.20
N THR A 182 -3.36 -11.35 -7.75
CA THR A 182 -2.64 -10.26 -8.44
C THR A 182 -1.48 -9.70 -7.64
N GLY A 183 -1.36 -10.05 -6.38
CA GLY A 183 -0.33 -9.50 -5.49
C GLY A 183 -0.06 -10.37 -4.27
N ALA A 184 0.69 -9.79 -3.36
CA ALA A 184 1.01 -10.36 -2.05
C ALA A 184 0.90 -9.26 -0.99
N GLN A 185 0.64 -9.64 0.25
CA GLN A 185 0.46 -8.66 1.33
C GLN A 185 1.76 -7.94 1.71
N GLY A 186 2.92 -8.61 1.62
CA GLY A 186 4.19 -8.03 2.09
C GLY A 186 4.07 -7.49 3.51
N GLY A 187 4.64 -6.31 3.75
CA GLY A 187 4.53 -5.61 5.04
C GLY A 187 3.26 -4.77 5.22
N HIS A 188 2.25 -4.91 4.37
CA HIS A 188 1.02 -4.10 4.43
C HIS A 188 0.30 -4.20 5.79
N PRO A 189 -0.04 -5.42 6.31
CA PRO A 189 -0.69 -5.54 7.62
C PRO A 189 0.23 -5.12 8.77
N ASP A 190 1.53 -5.37 8.66
CA ASP A 190 2.49 -5.06 9.72
C ASP A 190 2.65 -3.57 9.94
N THR A 191 2.77 -2.82 8.84
CA THR A 191 2.90 -1.36 8.91
C THR A 191 1.59 -0.69 9.27
N ALA A 192 0.46 -1.23 8.81
CA ALA A 192 -0.86 -0.78 9.23
C ALA A 192 -1.05 -0.92 10.74
N ALA A 193 -0.69 -2.07 11.31
CA ALA A 193 -0.80 -2.32 12.74
C ALA A 193 0.15 -1.48 13.59
N GLY A 194 1.34 -1.13 13.07
CA GLY A 194 2.37 -0.40 13.81
C GLY A 194 2.26 1.13 13.73
N ALA A 195 1.75 1.67 12.62
CA ALA A 195 1.69 3.12 12.39
C ALA A 195 0.63 3.80 13.25
N LYS A 196 0.85 5.07 13.60
CA LYS A 196 -0.15 5.88 14.28
C LYS A 196 -1.30 6.31 13.38
N CYS A 197 -1.03 6.41 12.08
CA CYS A 197 -2.02 6.77 11.07
C CYS A 197 -1.76 6.00 9.79
N THR A 198 -2.66 5.10 9.47
CA THR A 198 -2.65 4.27 8.26
C THR A 198 -3.62 4.82 7.24
N ILE A 199 -3.09 5.20 6.07
CA ILE A 199 -3.86 5.77 4.97
C ILE A 199 -3.80 4.81 3.78
N VAL A 200 -4.95 4.39 3.29
CA VAL A 200 -5.07 3.54 2.09
C VAL A 200 -5.54 4.39 0.93
N LEU A 201 -4.74 4.42 -0.14
CA LEU A 201 -5.07 5.07 -1.41
C LEU A 201 -5.56 4.01 -2.40
N THR A 202 -6.81 4.08 -2.80
CA THR A 202 -7.37 3.23 -3.85
C THR A 202 -8.34 4.03 -4.71
N PRO A 203 -8.33 3.88 -6.05
CA PRO A 203 -9.38 4.51 -6.86
C PRO A 203 -10.73 3.92 -6.49
N LEU A 204 -11.81 4.67 -6.69
CA LEU A 204 -13.16 4.17 -6.43
C LEU A 204 -13.47 2.90 -7.24
N LEU A 205 -12.92 2.82 -8.46
CA LEU A 205 -13.04 1.68 -9.36
C LEU A 205 -11.67 1.24 -9.86
N GLN A 206 -11.37 -0.04 -9.76
CA GLN A 206 -10.24 -0.70 -10.42
C GLN A 206 -10.68 -1.16 -11.83
N GLY A 207 -10.35 -0.37 -12.85
CA GLY A 207 -10.94 -0.58 -14.17
C GLY A 207 -12.45 -0.34 -14.14
N ARG A 208 -13.24 -1.41 -14.18
CA ARG A 208 -14.70 -1.38 -14.08
C ARG A 208 -15.25 -2.03 -12.81
N ILE A 209 -14.38 -2.49 -11.93
CA ILE A 209 -14.75 -3.21 -10.72
C ILE A 209 -14.72 -2.23 -9.54
N PRO A 210 -15.77 -2.14 -8.70
CA PRO A 210 -15.75 -1.39 -7.45
C PRO A 210 -14.58 -1.81 -6.56
N ALA A 211 -13.75 -0.84 -6.17
CA ALA A 211 -12.68 -1.08 -5.21
C ALA A 211 -13.14 -0.84 -3.76
N ILE A 212 -14.26 -0.10 -3.60
CA ILE A 212 -14.94 0.00 -2.31
C ILE A 212 -16.18 -0.90 -2.38
N CYS A 213 -16.23 -1.92 -1.52
CA CYS A 213 -17.23 -2.99 -1.58
C CYS A 213 -17.90 -3.25 -0.22
N THR A 214 -18.92 -4.09 -0.20
CA THR A 214 -19.59 -4.46 1.05
C THR A 214 -18.72 -5.37 1.90
N GLU A 215 -17.99 -6.30 1.27
CA GLU A 215 -17.11 -7.27 1.90
C GLU A 215 -15.98 -7.62 0.92
N VAL A 216 -14.74 -7.56 1.38
CA VAL A 216 -13.58 -7.94 0.56
C VAL A 216 -13.55 -9.44 0.30
N THR A 217 -12.98 -9.83 -0.84
CA THR A 217 -12.83 -11.24 -1.23
C THR A 217 -11.97 -12.03 -0.24
N THR A 218 -10.95 -11.39 0.31
CA THR A 218 -10.02 -11.98 1.27
C THR A 218 -9.47 -10.85 2.16
N VAL A 219 -9.51 -11.03 3.46
CA VAL A 219 -8.94 -10.06 4.40
C VAL A 219 -7.43 -10.26 4.47
N THR A 220 -6.68 -9.25 4.04
CA THR A 220 -5.21 -9.23 4.12
C THR A 220 -4.68 -8.18 5.09
N THR A 221 -5.52 -7.22 5.47
CA THR A 221 -5.24 -6.24 6.53
C THR A 221 -6.55 -5.93 7.23
N PRO A 222 -6.64 -6.17 8.55
CA PRO A 222 -7.85 -5.91 9.33
C PRO A 222 -8.20 -4.43 9.37
N GLY A 223 -9.48 -4.12 9.29
CA GLY A 223 -9.98 -2.75 9.27
C GLY A 223 -9.70 -1.93 10.54
N GLU A 224 -9.49 -2.59 11.66
CA GLU A 224 -9.07 -1.93 12.91
C GLU A 224 -7.68 -1.27 12.80
N SER A 225 -6.86 -1.73 11.85
CA SER A 225 -5.53 -1.17 11.56
C SER A 225 -5.55 -0.13 10.43
N VAL A 226 -6.70 0.16 9.85
CA VAL A 226 -6.85 1.12 8.74
C VAL A 226 -7.63 2.34 9.22
N ASP A 227 -6.98 3.49 9.20
CA ASP A 227 -7.56 4.72 9.75
C ASP A 227 -8.31 5.56 8.71
N VAL A 228 -7.83 5.52 7.46
CA VAL A 228 -8.34 6.39 6.40
C VAL A 228 -8.29 5.69 5.05
N VAL A 229 -9.36 5.83 4.29
CA VAL A 229 -9.43 5.40 2.88
C VAL A 229 -9.64 6.63 2.01
N ILE A 230 -8.78 6.83 1.02
CA ILE A 230 -8.84 7.97 0.10
C ILE A 230 -9.03 7.47 -1.32
N THR A 231 -10.08 7.96 -1.94
CA THR A 231 -10.37 7.79 -3.36
C THR A 231 -10.36 9.15 -4.05
N GLU A 232 -10.44 9.19 -5.38
CA GLU A 232 -10.62 10.43 -6.13
C GLU A 232 -11.97 11.10 -5.87
N TYR A 233 -12.93 10.40 -5.24
CA TYR A 233 -14.28 10.90 -4.94
C TYR A 233 -14.46 11.33 -3.48
N GLY A 234 -13.51 11.06 -2.61
CA GLY A 234 -13.60 11.48 -1.23
C GLY A 234 -12.67 10.73 -0.27
N VAL A 235 -12.72 11.20 0.97
CA VAL A 235 -11.91 10.72 2.09
C VAL A 235 -12.84 10.13 3.14
N ALA A 236 -12.70 8.84 3.42
CA ALA A 236 -13.41 8.15 4.47
C ALA A 236 -12.46 7.91 5.66
N VAL A 237 -12.78 8.48 6.81
CA VAL A 237 -12.05 8.28 8.05
C VAL A 237 -12.77 7.21 8.86
N ASN A 238 -12.02 6.23 9.36
CA ASN A 238 -12.57 5.17 10.19
C ASN A 238 -13.27 5.77 11.43
N PRO A 239 -14.54 5.43 11.70
CA PRO A 239 -15.29 5.98 12.84
C PRO A 239 -14.65 5.72 14.20
N LEU A 240 -13.74 4.73 14.31
CA LEU A 240 -12.96 4.49 15.52
C LEU A 240 -11.94 5.61 15.80
N ARG A 241 -11.56 6.39 14.77
CA ARG A 241 -10.56 7.46 14.85
C ARG A 241 -11.20 8.84 15.00
N LYS A 242 -11.86 9.03 16.14
CA LYS A 242 -12.51 10.32 16.48
C LYS A 242 -11.52 11.49 16.50
N ASP A 243 -10.28 11.24 16.88
CA ASP A 243 -9.18 12.21 16.87
C ASP A 243 -8.88 12.73 15.46
N LEU A 244 -8.82 11.85 14.47
CA LEU A 244 -8.59 12.21 13.08
C LEU A 244 -9.81 12.89 12.46
N LEU A 245 -11.03 12.41 12.75
CA LEU A 245 -12.27 13.06 12.30
C LEU A 245 -12.33 14.52 12.76
N GLU A 246 -12.02 14.78 14.04
CA GLU A 246 -11.98 16.13 14.58
C GLU A 246 -10.90 16.99 13.93
N ALA A 247 -9.70 16.42 13.71
CA ALA A 247 -8.59 17.14 13.10
C ALA A 247 -8.88 17.61 11.66
N VAL A 248 -9.66 16.82 10.89
CA VAL A 248 -9.90 17.11 9.48
C VAL A 248 -11.26 17.73 9.18
N LYS A 249 -12.15 17.87 10.13
CA LYS A 249 -13.52 18.40 9.92
C LYS A 249 -13.58 19.74 9.20
N ASN A 250 -12.59 20.60 9.41
CA ASN A 250 -12.51 21.94 8.81
C ASN A 250 -11.42 22.03 7.71
N SER A 251 -10.88 20.91 7.25
CA SER A 251 -9.78 20.88 6.27
C SER A 251 -10.22 21.21 4.84
N GLY A 252 -11.54 21.27 4.58
CA GLY A 252 -12.10 21.40 3.24
C GLY A 252 -11.91 20.16 2.36
N LEU A 253 -11.55 19.02 2.96
CA LEU A 253 -11.52 17.73 2.27
C LEU A 253 -12.96 17.24 1.98
N PRO A 254 -13.19 16.53 0.87
CA PRO A 254 -14.49 15.94 0.56
C PRO A 254 -14.74 14.71 1.45
N LEU A 255 -15.04 14.94 2.72
CA LEU A 255 -15.29 13.86 3.68
C LEU A 255 -16.56 13.10 3.31
N LYS A 256 -16.49 11.78 3.35
CA LYS A 256 -17.58 10.82 3.12
C LYS A 256 -17.49 9.67 4.10
N THR A 257 -18.59 8.95 4.28
CA THR A 257 -18.51 7.64 4.93
C THR A 257 -18.02 6.60 3.92
N ILE A 258 -17.53 5.49 4.42
CA ILE A 258 -17.08 4.39 3.53
C ILE A 258 -18.26 3.79 2.77
N GLU A 259 -19.45 3.78 3.37
CA GLU A 259 -20.69 3.34 2.76
C GLU A 259 -21.12 4.27 1.60
N GLU A 260 -20.97 5.60 1.76
CA GLU A 260 -21.26 6.56 0.68
C GLU A 260 -20.33 6.33 -0.52
N LEU A 261 -19.05 5.98 -0.26
CA LEU A 261 -18.11 5.63 -1.32
C LEU A 261 -18.48 4.30 -2.00
N ARG A 262 -18.85 3.26 -1.23
CA ARG A 262 -19.34 1.99 -1.76
C ARG A 262 -20.60 2.19 -2.62
N ASP A 263 -21.57 2.94 -2.11
CA ASP A 263 -22.84 3.19 -2.82
C ASP A 263 -22.61 3.98 -4.12
N LEU A 264 -21.64 4.90 -4.11
CA LEU A 264 -21.23 5.60 -5.33
C LEU A 264 -20.59 4.64 -6.33
N ALA A 265 -19.69 3.75 -5.88
CA ALA A 265 -19.04 2.76 -6.73
C ALA A 265 -20.07 1.83 -7.39
N TYR A 266 -21.01 1.31 -6.59
CA TYR A 266 -22.08 0.43 -7.08
C TYR A 266 -23.06 1.14 -8.02
N ARG A 267 -23.33 2.42 -7.81
CA ARG A 267 -24.16 3.23 -8.72
C ARG A 267 -23.49 3.42 -10.08
N ILE A 268 -22.16 3.54 -10.12
CA ILE A 268 -21.41 3.76 -11.36
C ILE A 268 -21.19 2.44 -12.12
N ALA A 269 -20.78 1.38 -11.43
CA ALA A 269 -20.32 0.14 -12.07
C ALA A 269 -21.23 -1.07 -11.84
N GLY A 270 -22.23 -0.96 -10.97
CA GLY A 270 -22.99 -2.09 -10.46
C GLY A 270 -22.29 -2.80 -9.31
N GLU A 271 -23.04 -3.59 -8.55
CA GLU A 271 -22.46 -4.49 -7.56
C GLU A 271 -21.71 -5.62 -8.29
N PRO A 272 -20.46 -5.92 -7.94
CA PRO A 272 -19.71 -6.97 -8.64
C PRO A 272 -20.35 -8.35 -8.40
N GLU A 273 -20.43 -9.13 -9.45
CA GLU A 273 -20.82 -10.54 -9.32
C GLU A 273 -19.80 -11.27 -8.46
N LYS A 274 -20.26 -11.94 -7.41
CA LYS A 274 -19.37 -12.73 -6.54
C LYS A 274 -18.89 -13.97 -7.29
N VAL A 275 -17.57 -14.16 -7.32
CA VAL A 275 -16.96 -15.39 -7.83
C VAL A 275 -17.34 -16.55 -6.92
N GLU A 276 -17.72 -17.68 -7.50
CA GLU A 276 -17.96 -18.89 -6.74
C GLU A 276 -16.65 -19.60 -6.40
N PHE A 277 -16.38 -19.73 -5.12
CA PHE A 277 -15.24 -20.49 -4.61
C PHE A 277 -15.59 -21.95 -4.31
N GLY A 278 -14.60 -22.83 -4.52
CA GLY A 278 -14.64 -24.22 -4.08
C GLY A 278 -14.20 -24.37 -2.63
N GLU A 279 -14.19 -25.62 -2.15
CA GLU A 279 -13.75 -25.93 -0.79
C GLU A 279 -12.23 -25.98 -0.63
N ARG A 280 -11.50 -26.16 -1.73
CA ARG A 280 -10.04 -26.29 -1.71
C ARG A 280 -9.38 -24.95 -1.34
N VAL A 281 -8.67 -24.94 -0.21
CA VAL A 281 -7.79 -23.86 0.19
C VAL A 281 -6.49 -23.95 -0.62
N VAL A 282 -6.11 -22.87 -1.29
CA VAL A 282 -4.88 -22.76 -2.11
C VAL A 282 -3.85 -21.84 -1.50
N GLY A 283 -4.23 -21.04 -0.50
CA GLY A 283 -3.35 -20.16 0.26
C GLY A 283 -3.94 -19.84 1.62
N ILE A 284 -3.07 -19.49 2.55
CA ILE A 284 -3.42 -19.03 3.90
C ILE A 284 -2.91 -17.63 4.04
N ILE A 285 -3.74 -16.73 4.57
CA ILE A 285 -3.36 -15.39 4.98
C ILE A 285 -3.02 -15.45 6.46
N GLU A 286 -1.74 -15.34 6.75
CA GLU A 286 -1.21 -15.39 8.11
C GLU A 286 -1.02 -13.96 8.63
N SER A 287 -1.47 -13.71 9.84
CA SER A 287 -1.21 -12.47 10.57
C SER A 287 0.25 -12.45 11.04
N ARG A 288 0.73 -11.25 11.34
CA ARG A 288 2.10 -11.00 11.84
C ARG A 288 2.46 -11.79 13.12
N ASP A 289 1.50 -12.23 13.89
CA ASP A 289 1.67 -13.02 15.11
C ASP A 289 1.58 -14.55 14.88
N GLY A 290 1.45 -14.98 13.62
CA GLY A 290 1.33 -16.38 13.24
C GLY A 290 -0.09 -16.93 13.28
N THR A 291 -1.09 -16.13 13.62
CA THR A 291 -2.48 -16.55 13.56
C THR A 291 -3.02 -16.51 12.12
N ILE A 292 -3.96 -17.39 11.80
CA ILE A 292 -4.62 -17.37 10.49
C ILE A 292 -5.67 -16.26 10.47
N MET A 293 -5.49 -15.29 9.58
CA MET A 293 -6.41 -14.19 9.37
C MET A 293 -7.54 -14.58 8.40
N ASP A 294 -7.18 -15.19 7.28
CA ASP A 294 -8.10 -15.61 6.24
C ASP A 294 -7.48 -16.69 5.35
N VAL A 295 -8.22 -17.14 4.34
CA VAL A 295 -7.77 -18.14 3.36
C VAL A 295 -8.09 -17.71 1.94
N VAL A 296 -7.22 -18.11 1.00
CA VAL A 296 -7.51 -18.03 -0.43
C VAL A 296 -8.04 -19.38 -0.91
N ARG A 297 -9.21 -19.38 -1.53
CA ARG A 297 -9.86 -20.60 -2.04
C ARG A 297 -9.74 -20.67 -3.55
N GLN A 298 -9.70 -21.90 -4.05
CA GLN A 298 -9.77 -22.16 -5.48
C GLN A 298 -11.11 -21.71 -6.05
N ILE A 299 -11.09 -20.99 -7.15
CA ILE A 299 -12.30 -20.62 -7.91
C ILE A 299 -12.91 -21.90 -8.48
N LYS A 300 -14.24 -22.02 -8.44
CA LYS A 300 -14.94 -23.03 -9.21
C LYS A 300 -14.76 -22.76 -10.71
N PRO A 301 -14.63 -23.79 -11.56
CA PRO A 301 -14.55 -23.60 -13.01
C PRO A 301 -15.68 -22.71 -13.52
N PHE A 302 -15.34 -21.67 -14.24
CA PHE A 302 -16.31 -20.78 -14.85
C PHE A 302 -17.13 -21.61 -15.85
N ARG A 303 -18.41 -21.83 -15.55
CA ARG A 303 -19.34 -22.36 -16.55
C ARG A 303 -19.90 -21.16 -17.26
N PHE A 304 -19.48 -20.93 -18.50
CA PHE A 304 -20.22 -20.05 -19.40
C PHE A 304 -21.67 -20.54 -19.40
N LYS A 305 -22.61 -19.71 -18.96
CA LYS A 305 -24.02 -19.94 -19.27
C LYS A 305 -24.03 -20.07 -20.78
N GLU A 306 -24.45 -21.23 -21.32
CA GLU A 306 -24.67 -21.38 -22.74
C GLU A 306 -25.59 -20.21 -23.15
N GLU A 307 -25.01 -19.22 -23.86
CA GLU A 307 -25.81 -18.20 -24.51
C GLU A 307 -26.72 -18.99 -25.45
N LYS A 308 -27.98 -19.07 -25.10
CA LYS A 308 -29.01 -19.53 -26.05
C LYS A 308 -28.82 -18.66 -27.28
N ASN A 309 -28.42 -19.30 -28.39
CA ASN A 309 -28.16 -18.71 -29.68
C ASN A 309 -28.99 -17.44 -29.95
N ILE A 310 -28.38 -16.28 -29.80
CA ILE A 310 -28.95 -14.99 -30.20
C ILE A 310 -28.42 -14.63 -31.61
N LEU A 311 -28.27 -15.62 -32.43
CA LEU A 311 -28.14 -15.37 -33.86
C LEU A 311 -29.54 -15.42 -34.44
N PRO A 312 -30.04 -14.30 -35.02
CA PRO A 312 -31.30 -14.34 -35.76
C PRO A 312 -31.15 -15.36 -36.88
N GLU A 313 -32.16 -16.20 -37.06
CA GLU A 313 -32.21 -17.11 -38.18
C GLU A 313 -31.95 -16.36 -39.49
N PRO A 314 -31.12 -16.89 -40.40
CA PRO A 314 -30.88 -16.25 -41.67
C PRO A 314 -32.22 -16.14 -42.42
N VAL A 315 -32.61 -14.94 -42.73
CA VAL A 315 -33.78 -14.67 -43.57
C VAL A 315 -33.47 -15.20 -44.96
N HIS A 316 -33.95 -16.38 -45.27
CA HIS A 316 -33.91 -16.88 -46.64
C HIS A 316 -34.82 -15.97 -47.50
N LYS A 317 -34.20 -15.22 -48.43
CA LYS A 317 -34.88 -14.59 -49.56
C LYS A 317 -35.01 -15.57 -50.71
#